data_7176cade0ef5148869b95027534d8c8f
#
_entry.id   7176cade0ef5148869b95027534d8c8f
#
_cell.length_a   1.000
_cell.length_b   1.000
_cell.length_c   1.000
_cell.angle_alpha   90.00
_cell.angle_beta   90.00
_cell.angle_gamma   90.00
#
_symmetry.space_group_name_H-M   'P 1'
#
loop_
_entity.id
_entity.type
_entity.pdbx_description
1 polymer ?
#
loop_
_entity_poly.entity_id
_entity_poly.type
_entity_poly.pdbx_seq_one_letter_code
_entity_poly.pdbx_strand_id
1 'polypeptide(L)'
;MRYAVYVEGLSEMLLVADVLQKYSNYDPAQCGFLCVNLNADNYDRLNSPRQGDINSADYYQIVNVNNDNFVISKLNKDIPGLLANGYDVILGLKDVYGDAYKRLLNHQRVIDRARIEHMYAVQTNSINTQNGDCRLHFAIMEYEAWMLH
;
A
#
# COMPACT_ATOMS: atom_id res chain seq x y z
N MET A 1 4.43 -9.31 13.96
CA MET A 1 3.10 -8.88 13.44
C MET A 1 2.94 -9.29 11.99
N ARG A 2 1.69 -9.33 11.50
CA ARG A 2 1.38 -9.66 10.10
C ARG A 2 0.71 -8.48 9.42
N TYR A 3 1.27 -8.07 8.30
CA TYR A 3 0.84 -6.90 7.53
C TYR A 3 0.40 -7.30 6.13
N ALA A 4 -0.69 -6.71 5.62
CA ALA A 4 -1.04 -6.76 4.21
C ALA A 4 -0.91 -5.35 3.64
N VAL A 5 -0.09 -5.18 2.60
CA VAL A 5 0.20 -3.88 1.98
C VAL A 5 -0.25 -3.92 0.53
N TYR A 6 -1.20 -3.08 0.17
CA TYR A 6 -1.73 -2.96 -1.19
C TYR A 6 -1.17 -1.72 -1.87
N VAL A 7 -0.60 -1.90 -3.04
CA VAL A 7 0.04 -0.86 -3.84
C VAL A 7 -0.53 -0.83 -5.26
N GLU A 8 -0.43 0.30 -5.94
CA GLU A 8 -1.01 0.50 -7.28
C GLU A 8 -0.25 -0.24 -8.37
N GLY A 9 1.08 -0.28 -8.27
CA GLY A 9 1.96 -0.79 -9.32
C GLY A 9 3.12 -1.63 -8.83
N LEU A 10 3.84 -2.18 -9.81
CA LEU A 10 5.02 -3.01 -9.56
C LEU A 10 6.16 -2.22 -8.90
N SER A 11 6.32 -0.97 -9.30
CA SER A 11 7.39 -0.10 -8.82
C SER A 11 7.26 0.20 -7.33
N GLU A 12 6.04 0.51 -6.88
CA GLU A 12 5.74 0.75 -5.46
C GLU A 12 5.95 -0.54 -4.65
N MET A 13 5.54 -1.68 -5.20
CA MET A 13 5.76 -2.98 -4.54
C MET A 13 7.24 -3.26 -4.33
N LEU A 14 8.08 -3.01 -5.34
CA LEU A 14 9.53 -3.21 -5.25
C LEU A 14 10.16 -2.21 -4.28
N LEU A 15 9.71 -0.94 -4.29
CA LEU A 15 10.17 0.07 -3.35
C LEU A 15 9.84 -0.32 -1.90
N VAL A 16 8.62 -0.74 -1.61
CA VAL A 16 8.23 -1.19 -0.27
C VAL A 16 9.08 -2.38 0.18
N ALA A 17 9.29 -3.37 -0.70
CA ALA A 17 10.14 -4.51 -0.40
C ALA A 17 11.59 -4.11 -0.10
N ASP A 18 12.18 -3.19 -0.88
CA ASP A 18 13.53 -2.69 -0.67
C ASP A 18 13.66 -1.91 0.66
N VAL A 19 12.68 -1.06 0.98
CA VAL A 19 12.64 -0.34 2.25
C VAL A 19 12.57 -1.30 3.44
N LEU A 20 11.72 -2.34 3.37
CA LEU A 20 11.60 -3.36 4.41
C LEU A 20 12.89 -4.14 4.59
N GLN A 21 13.57 -4.52 3.51
CA GLN A 21 14.87 -5.19 3.56
C GLN A 21 15.92 -4.31 4.27
N LYS A 22 16.01 -3.05 3.89
CA LYS A 22 16.94 -2.10 4.49
C LYS A 22 16.62 -1.84 5.97
N TYR A 23 15.35 -1.67 6.30
CA TYR A 23 14.89 -1.45 7.66
C TYR A 23 15.26 -2.61 8.60
N SER A 24 15.17 -3.84 8.12
CA SER A 24 15.55 -5.05 8.88
C SER A 24 17.04 -5.40 8.81
N ASN A 25 17.89 -4.54 8.24
CA ASN A 25 19.29 -4.85 7.94
C ASN A 25 19.48 -6.18 7.18
N TYR A 26 18.54 -6.49 6.31
CA TYR A 26 18.51 -7.73 5.51
C TYR A 26 18.40 -9.02 6.37
N ASP A 27 17.93 -8.91 7.62
CA ASP A 27 17.72 -10.06 8.50
C ASP A 27 16.35 -10.71 8.24
N PRO A 28 16.29 -11.91 7.65
CA PRO A 28 15.04 -12.60 7.36
C PRO A 28 14.30 -13.11 8.62
N ALA A 29 14.96 -13.16 9.77
CA ALA A 29 14.28 -13.50 11.02
C ALA A 29 13.48 -12.31 11.57
N GLN A 30 13.90 -11.09 11.29
CA GLN A 30 13.21 -9.87 11.72
C GLN A 30 12.09 -9.48 10.77
N CYS A 31 12.32 -9.59 9.47
CA CYS A 31 11.35 -9.17 8.46
C CYS A 31 11.21 -10.22 7.37
N GLY A 32 10.02 -10.78 7.24
CA GLY A 32 9.62 -11.60 6.11
C GLY A 32 8.64 -10.88 5.22
N PHE A 33 8.73 -11.06 3.91
CA PHE A 33 7.72 -10.55 3.00
C PHE A 33 7.51 -11.43 1.78
N LEU A 34 6.36 -11.29 1.17
CA LEU A 34 5.96 -11.96 -0.06
C LEU A 34 5.32 -10.94 -1.00
N CYS A 35 5.89 -10.78 -2.18
CA CYS A 35 5.32 -9.97 -3.25
C CYS A 35 4.33 -10.79 -4.08
N VAL A 36 3.16 -10.22 -4.34
CA VAL A 36 2.07 -10.87 -5.08
C VAL A 36 1.50 -9.90 -6.09
N ASN A 37 1.39 -10.34 -7.36
CA ASN A 37 0.63 -9.60 -8.36
C ASN A 37 -0.82 -10.07 -8.37
N LEU A 38 -1.75 -9.12 -8.38
CA LEU A 38 -3.14 -9.41 -8.67
C LEU A 38 -3.32 -9.49 -10.19
N ASN A 39 -3.69 -10.67 -10.68
CA ASN A 39 -4.01 -10.90 -12.07
C ASN A 39 -5.44 -11.47 -12.18
N ALA A 40 -6.37 -10.67 -12.69
CA ALA A 40 -7.77 -11.06 -12.90
C ALA A 40 -8.37 -11.86 -11.71
N ASP A 41 -8.34 -11.31 -10.50
CA ASP A 41 -8.77 -11.94 -9.24
C ASP A 41 -7.89 -13.08 -8.69
N ASN A 42 -6.83 -13.46 -9.38
CA ASN A 42 -5.85 -14.41 -8.88
C ASN A 42 -4.63 -13.70 -8.32
N TYR A 43 -4.03 -14.29 -7.28
CA TYR A 43 -2.80 -13.80 -6.68
C TYR A 43 -1.61 -14.62 -7.18
N ASP A 44 -0.86 -14.03 -8.11
CA ASP A 44 0.35 -14.66 -8.64
C ASP A 44 1.56 -14.25 -7.78
N ARG A 45 2.21 -15.23 -7.18
CA ARG A 45 3.42 -14.98 -6.39
C ARG A 45 4.57 -14.60 -7.32
N LEU A 46 5.26 -13.51 -6.95
CA LEU A 46 6.52 -13.19 -7.58
C LEU A 46 7.66 -13.96 -6.89
N ASN A 47 8.55 -14.54 -7.69
CA ASN A 47 9.70 -15.27 -7.16
C ASN A 47 10.75 -14.36 -6.52
N SER A 48 10.68 -13.06 -6.76
CA SER A 48 11.60 -12.05 -6.25
C SER A 48 10.88 -10.69 -6.18
N PRO A 49 11.21 -9.81 -5.23
CA PRO A 49 12.11 -10.07 -4.09
C PRO A 49 11.37 -10.85 -3.00
N ARG A 50 12.10 -11.71 -2.31
CA ARG A 50 11.58 -12.46 -1.16
C ARG A 50 12.63 -12.53 -0.06
N GLN A 51 12.22 -12.21 1.14
CA GLN A 51 13.03 -12.32 2.33
C GLN A 51 12.19 -12.86 3.48
N GLY A 52 12.74 -13.83 4.21
CA GLY A 52 12.05 -14.44 5.34
C GLY A 52 10.75 -15.15 4.93
N ASP A 53 9.96 -15.45 5.93
CA ASP A 53 8.68 -16.12 5.75
C ASP A 53 7.65 -15.66 6.80
N ILE A 54 6.52 -16.37 6.88
CA ILE A 54 5.42 -16.07 7.79
C ILE A 54 5.81 -16.17 9.28
N ASN A 55 6.93 -16.81 9.60
CA ASN A 55 7.43 -16.96 10.97
C ASN A 55 8.43 -15.87 11.36
N SER A 56 8.78 -14.96 10.45
CA SER A 56 9.58 -13.78 10.79
C SER A 56 8.86 -12.93 11.83
N ALA A 57 9.60 -12.14 12.63
CA ALA A 57 9.05 -11.28 13.69
C ALA A 57 7.95 -10.37 13.15
N ASP A 58 8.21 -9.74 12.00
CA ASP A 58 7.22 -9.04 11.19
C ASP A 58 7.12 -9.67 9.80
N TYR A 59 5.90 -9.90 9.32
CA TYR A 59 5.65 -10.47 8.00
C TYR A 59 4.72 -9.59 7.18
N TYR A 60 5.13 -9.30 5.95
CA TYR A 60 4.42 -8.43 5.01
C TYR A 60 4.02 -9.19 3.74
N GLN A 61 2.73 -9.23 3.46
CA GLN A 61 2.24 -9.59 2.13
C GLN A 61 2.03 -8.30 1.33
N ILE A 62 2.84 -8.08 0.30
CA ILE A 62 2.78 -6.89 -0.54
C ILE A 62 2.04 -7.25 -1.82
N VAL A 63 0.91 -6.61 -2.06
CA VAL A 63 0.00 -6.90 -3.18
C VAL A 63 0.01 -5.76 -4.17
N ASN A 64 0.49 -6.01 -5.38
CA ASN A 64 0.33 -5.11 -6.51
C ASN A 64 -1.05 -5.34 -7.14
N VAL A 65 -1.91 -4.32 -7.14
CA VAL A 65 -3.26 -4.41 -7.71
C VAL A 65 -3.32 -4.09 -9.20
N ASN A 66 -2.19 -3.67 -9.79
CA ASN A 66 -2.04 -3.33 -11.22
C ASN A 66 -3.00 -2.24 -11.75
N ASN A 67 -3.58 -1.41 -10.86
CA ASN A 67 -4.48 -0.33 -11.26
C ASN A 67 -4.73 0.67 -10.13
N ASP A 68 -4.56 1.94 -10.45
CA ASP A 68 -4.68 3.09 -9.54
C ASP A 68 -6.04 3.19 -8.84
N ASN A 69 -7.09 2.74 -9.48
CA ASN A 69 -8.45 2.86 -8.95
C ASN A 69 -8.89 1.66 -8.10
N PHE A 70 -8.11 0.59 -8.07
CA PHE A 70 -8.54 -0.67 -7.46
C PHE A 70 -8.02 -0.91 -6.03
N VAL A 71 -7.06 -0.12 -5.54
CA VAL A 71 -6.51 -0.29 -4.18
C VAL A 71 -7.63 -0.37 -3.14
N ILE A 72 -8.50 0.64 -3.08
CA ILE A 72 -9.57 0.72 -2.08
C ILE A 72 -10.62 -0.39 -2.27
N SER A 73 -11.06 -0.63 -3.51
CA SER A 73 -12.06 -1.67 -3.78
C SER A 73 -11.52 -3.06 -3.46
N LYS A 74 -10.25 -3.30 -3.76
CA LYS A 74 -9.60 -4.57 -3.47
C LYS A 74 -9.37 -4.77 -1.97
N LEU A 75 -8.91 -3.72 -1.26
CA LEU A 75 -8.84 -3.72 0.19
C LEU A 75 -10.18 -4.13 0.80
N ASN A 76 -11.26 -3.44 0.45
CA ASN A 76 -12.59 -3.73 0.99
C ASN A 76 -13.06 -5.17 0.74
N LYS A 77 -12.71 -5.74 -0.42
CA LYS A 77 -13.01 -7.14 -0.75
C LYS A 77 -12.23 -8.12 0.12
N ASP A 78 -10.96 -7.83 0.40
CA ASP A 78 -10.03 -8.76 1.01
C ASP A 78 -9.95 -8.65 2.55
N ILE A 79 -10.29 -7.49 3.12
CA ILE A 79 -10.22 -7.22 4.58
C ILE A 79 -10.80 -8.38 5.41
N PRO A 80 -12.02 -8.89 5.18
CA PRO A 80 -12.58 -9.95 6.01
C PRO A 80 -11.73 -11.23 5.99
N GLY A 81 -11.22 -11.61 4.82
CA GLY A 81 -10.35 -12.77 4.66
C GLY A 81 -8.98 -12.57 5.31
N LEU A 82 -8.40 -11.39 5.20
CA LEU A 82 -7.12 -11.06 5.83
C LEU A 82 -7.22 -11.13 7.35
N LEU A 83 -8.24 -10.51 7.94
CA LEU A 83 -8.46 -10.56 9.39
C LEU A 83 -8.69 -11.99 9.87
N ALA A 84 -9.49 -12.79 9.16
CA ALA A 84 -9.71 -14.19 9.47
C ALA A 84 -8.42 -15.05 9.39
N ASN A 85 -7.45 -14.64 8.56
CA ASN A 85 -6.13 -15.27 8.46
C ASN A 85 -5.07 -14.66 9.39
N GLY A 86 -5.48 -13.81 10.35
CA GLY A 86 -4.62 -13.28 11.40
C GLY A 86 -3.66 -12.18 10.94
N TYR A 87 -4.04 -11.40 9.93
CA TYR A 87 -3.35 -10.14 9.62
C TYR A 87 -3.75 -9.08 10.64
N ASP A 88 -2.75 -8.44 11.25
CA ASP A 88 -2.94 -7.45 12.31
C ASP A 88 -3.18 -6.05 11.75
N VAL A 89 -2.49 -5.72 10.67
CA VAL A 89 -2.51 -4.38 10.05
C VAL A 89 -2.68 -4.51 8.54
N ILE A 90 -3.58 -3.71 7.97
CA ILE A 90 -3.85 -3.67 6.53
C ILE A 90 -3.60 -2.26 6.03
N LEU A 91 -2.71 -2.11 5.05
CA LEU A 91 -2.26 -0.83 4.52
C LEU A 91 -2.60 -0.72 3.03
N GLY A 92 -3.14 0.42 2.62
CA GLY A 92 -3.24 0.82 1.22
C GLY A 92 -2.27 1.96 0.96
N LEU A 93 -1.45 1.85 -0.08
CA LEU A 93 -0.63 2.93 -0.60
C LEU A 93 -1.20 3.35 -1.94
N LYS A 94 -1.49 4.64 -2.08
CA LYS A 94 -2.11 5.19 -3.28
C LYS A 94 -1.40 6.46 -3.71
N ASP A 95 -1.05 6.52 -5.00
CA ASP A 95 -0.49 7.72 -5.60
C ASP A 95 -1.58 8.74 -5.93
N VAL A 96 -1.23 10.01 -5.78
CA VAL A 96 -2.09 11.11 -6.19
C VAL A 96 -1.35 11.95 -7.22
N TYR A 97 -1.61 11.65 -8.49
CA TYR A 97 -0.97 12.33 -9.62
C TYR A 97 -2.00 12.76 -10.70
N GLY A 98 -1.52 13.37 -11.76
CA GLY A 98 -2.34 13.74 -12.90
C GLY A 98 -3.51 14.66 -12.53
N ASP A 99 -4.72 14.31 -12.92
CA ASP A 99 -5.92 15.11 -12.65
C ASP A 99 -6.34 15.07 -11.18
N ALA A 100 -6.05 13.99 -10.46
CA ALA A 100 -6.29 13.92 -9.03
C ALA A 100 -5.41 14.92 -8.28
N TYR A 101 -4.13 15.02 -8.63
CA TYR A 101 -3.21 16.03 -8.08
C TYR A 101 -3.67 17.46 -8.41
N LYS A 102 -4.08 17.73 -9.66
CA LYS A 102 -4.60 19.06 -10.05
C LYS A 102 -5.77 19.52 -9.20
N ARG A 103 -6.62 18.61 -8.75
CA ARG A 103 -7.75 18.92 -7.87
C ARG A 103 -7.33 19.34 -6.47
N LEU A 104 -6.11 19.01 -6.05
CA LEU A 104 -5.55 19.45 -4.77
C LEU A 104 -4.98 20.88 -4.83
N LEU A 105 -4.79 21.43 -6.03
CA LEU A 105 -4.26 22.76 -6.21
C LEU A 105 -5.33 23.84 -6.04
N ASN A 106 -4.96 24.96 -5.41
CA ASN A 106 -5.78 26.17 -5.37
C ASN A 106 -5.66 26.97 -6.70
N HIS A 107 -6.32 28.13 -6.75
CA HIS A 107 -6.27 29.02 -7.93
C HIS A 107 -4.86 29.53 -8.28
N GLN A 108 -3.94 29.54 -7.32
CA GLN A 108 -2.54 29.95 -7.48
C GLN A 108 -1.64 28.75 -7.87
N ARG A 109 -2.22 27.58 -8.15
CA ARG A 109 -1.51 26.31 -8.42
C ARG A 109 -0.59 25.85 -7.29
N VAL A 110 -0.93 26.20 -6.05
CA VAL A 110 -0.27 25.73 -4.84
C VAL A 110 -1.15 24.66 -4.20
N ILE A 111 -0.53 23.66 -3.58
CA ILE A 111 -1.24 22.60 -2.86
C ILE A 111 -2.11 23.22 -1.75
N ASP A 112 -3.39 22.89 -1.78
CA ASP A 112 -4.39 23.33 -0.79
C ASP A 112 -4.56 22.26 0.28
N ARG A 113 -4.12 22.56 1.49
CA ARG A 113 -4.18 21.65 2.63
C ARG A 113 -5.61 21.16 2.93
N ALA A 114 -6.60 22.04 2.86
CA ALA A 114 -7.98 21.67 3.13
C ALA A 114 -8.51 20.65 2.11
N ARG A 115 -8.09 20.76 0.84
CA ARG A 115 -8.44 19.77 -0.20
C ARG A 115 -7.77 18.42 0.04
N ILE A 116 -6.51 18.41 0.53
CA ILE A 116 -5.83 17.17 0.92
C ILE A 116 -6.59 16.52 2.08
N GLU A 117 -6.91 17.27 3.13
CA GLU A 117 -7.62 16.77 4.30
C GLU A 117 -9.00 16.22 3.90
N HIS A 118 -9.71 16.90 3.02
CA HIS A 118 -10.99 16.43 2.47
C HIS A 118 -10.83 15.13 1.68
N MET A 119 -9.86 15.06 0.77
CA MET A 119 -9.58 13.83 -0.01
C MET A 119 -9.26 12.67 0.94
N TYR A 120 -8.42 12.90 1.93
CA TYR A 120 -8.06 11.90 2.95
C TYR A 120 -9.30 11.38 3.67
N ALA A 121 -10.14 12.28 4.17
CA ALA A 121 -11.36 11.93 4.88
C ALA A 121 -12.32 11.10 4.01
N VAL A 122 -12.57 11.54 2.77
CA VAL A 122 -13.47 10.85 1.85
C VAL A 122 -12.96 9.44 1.51
N GLN A 123 -11.70 9.29 1.19
CA GLN A 123 -11.15 7.99 0.78
C GLN A 123 -10.95 7.05 1.97
N THR A 124 -10.52 7.56 3.13
CA THR A 124 -10.40 6.76 4.35
C THR A 124 -11.76 6.26 4.82
N ASN A 125 -12.79 7.10 4.77
CA ASN A 125 -14.17 6.70 5.11
C ASN A 125 -14.76 5.67 4.14
N SER A 126 -14.19 5.50 2.94
CA SER A 126 -14.61 4.47 1.99
C SER A 126 -14.07 3.08 2.31
N ILE A 127 -13.11 2.98 3.25
CA ILE A 127 -12.60 1.70 3.72
C ILE A 127 -13.54 1.14 4.79
N ASN A 128 -13.95 -0.10 4.58
CA ASN A 128 -14.80 -0.80 5.55
C ASN A 128 -13.94 -1.32 6.71
N THR A 129 -13.76 -0.50 7.75
CA THR A 129 -12.90 -0.78 8.92
C THR A 129 -13.58 -1.63 10.00
N GLN A 130 -14.56 -2.47 9.65
CA GLN A 130 -15.20 -3.33 10.64
C GLN A 130 -14.17 -4.29 11.27
N ASN A 131 -13.64 -3.91 12.43
CA ASN A 131 -12.80 -4.70 13.33
C ASN A 131 -11.32 -4.94 12.94
N GLY A 132 -10.64 -4.03 12.28
CA GLY A 132 -9.21 -4.18 12.01
C GLY A 132 -8.45 -2.85 11.93
N ASP A 133 -7.13 -2.86 12.11
CA ASP A 133 -6.27 -1.70 11.87
C ASP A 133 -6.03 -1.56 10.35
N CYS A 134 -6.95 -0.87 9.69
CA CYS A 134 -6.87 -0.56 8.27
C CYS A 134 -6.52 0.90 8.06
N ARG A 135 -5.46 1.16 7.29
CA ARG A 135 -4.96 2.51 7.02
C ARG A 135 -4.75 2.72 5.54
N LEU A 136 -5.09 3.90 5.06
CA LEU A 136 -4.80 4.34 3.70
C LEU A 136 -3.79 5.48 3.75
N HIS A 137 -2.72 5.35 2.99
CA HIS A 137 -1.68 6.37 2.85
C HIS A 137 -1.62 6.85 1.41
N PHE A 138 -1.29 8.13 1.24
CA PHE A 138 -1.20 8.74 -0.08
C PHE A 138 0.21 9.29 -0.32
N ALA A 139 0.79 8.90 -1.44
CA ALA A 139 1.93 9.61 -2.01
C ALA A 139 1.38 10.74 -2.90
N ILE A 140 1.61 11.99 -2.48
CA ILE A 140 1.20 13.16 -3.27
C ILE A 140 2.35 13.54 -4.19
N MET A 141 2.11 13.55 -5.47
CA MET A 141 3.09 13.49 -6.56
C MET A 141 3.61 12.07 -6.80
N GLU A 142 4.22 11.86 -7.95
CA GLU A 142 4.80 10.56 -8.28
C GLU A 142 5.88 10.20 -7.26
N TYR A 143 5.90 8.96 -6.78
CA TYR A 143 6.87 8.52 -5.77
C TYR A 143 8.32 8.66 -6.28
N GLU A 144 8.53 8.62 -7.61
CA GLU A 144 9.82 8.87 -8.25
C GLU A 144 10.40 10.24 -7.89
N ALA A 145 9.54 11.24 -7.67
CA ALA A 145 9.98 12.56 -7.22
C ALA A 145 10.57 12.51 -5.79
N TRP A 146 10.15 11.55 -4.96
CA TRP A 146 10.67 11.36 -3.61
C TRP A 146 12.02 10.63 -3.60
N MET A 147 12.31 9.87 -4.64
CA MET A 147 13.60 9.17 -4.78
C MET A 147 14.74 10.11 -5.24
N LEU A 148 14.41 11.29 -5.74
CA LEU A 148 15.40 12.28 -6.23
C LEU A 148 15.86 13.26 -5.15
N HIS A 149 15.37 13.14 -3.94
CA HIS A 149 15.73 13.92 -2.75
C HIS A 149 16.29 13.04 -1.65
#